data_16242fd238f230e5398d9e0470ecb428
#
_entry.id   16242fd238f230e5398d9e0470ecb428
#
_cell.length_a   1.000
_cell.length_b   1.000
_cell.length_c   1.000
_cell.angle_alpha   90.00
_cell.angle_beta   90.00
_cell.angle_gamma   90.00
#
_symmetry.space_group_name_H-M   'P 1'
#
loop_
_entity.id
_entity.type
_entity.pdbx_description
1 polymer ?
#
loop_
_entity_poly.entity_id
_entity_poly.type
_entity_poly.pdbx_seq_one_letter_code
_entity_poly.pdbx_strand_id
1 'polypeptide(L)'
;RNYRKLGGILKNVLDTVQRLYAMGFWLEIVTLVIPGFNDSDEELRDIAQFLARISPDIPWHVTAFHQDYKMTDPDNTSIATLLRAAEIGKSEGLNFVYAGNLPSRVGNWENTYCPGCSAVLVERHGYRIDSCRIRDGRCPDCGRAIPGIWTRPDLPADPPSN
;
A
#
# COMPACT_ATOMS: atom_id res chain seq x y z
N ARG A 1 -13.07 13.62 11.57
CA ARG A 1 -12.90 13.75 13.03
C ARG A 1 -11.44 13.56 13.43
N ASN A 2 -10.78 12.50 12.97
CA ASN A 2 -9.43 12.11 13.39
C ASN A 2 -8.33 13.08 12.90
N TYR A 3 -8.36 13.51 11.65
CA TYR A 3 -7.42 14.52 11.12
C TYR A 3 -7.40 15.82 11.95
N ARG A 4 -8.54 16.23 12.48
CA ARG A 4 -8.63 17.43 13.31
C ARG A 4 -7.90 17.27 14.64
N LYS A 5 -7.88 16.06 15.21
CA LYS A 5 -7.10 15.76 16.42
C LYS A 5 -5.58 15.82 16.16
N LEU A 6 -5.17 15.58 14.92
CA LEU A 6 -3.77 15.66 14.47
C LEU A 6 -3.39 17.05 13.92
N GLY A 7 -4.28 18.05 14.04
CA GLY A 7 -4.06 19.40 13.53
C GLY A 7 -4.16 19.51 12.00
N GLY A 8 -4.66 18.48 11.32
CA GLY A 8 -4.79 18.43 9.87
C GLY A 8 -6.20 18.68 9.37
N ILE A 9 -6.32 18.95 8.07
CA ILE A 9 -7.58 19.12 7.36
C ILE A 9 -7.70 18.01 6.32
N LEU A 10 -8.58 17.03 6.56
CA LEU A 10 -8.76 15.86 5.69
C LEU A 10 -9.04 16.26 4.24
N LYS A 11 -9.90 17.26 4.02
CA LYS A 11 -10.23 17.74 2.67
C LYS A 11 -8.98 18.09 1.87
N ASN A 12 -8.01 18.77 2.47
CA ASN A 12 -6.78 19.16 1.77
C ASN A 12 -5.95 17.93 1.35
N VAL A 13 -5.93 16.88 2.19
CA VAL A 13 -5.24 15.63 1.87
C VAL A 13 -5.91 14.94 0.70
N LEU A 14 -7.24 14.80 0.73
CA LEU A 14 -8.01 14.17 -0.33
C LEU A 14 -7.86 14.93 -1.67
N ASP A 15 -7.99 16.27 -1.63
CA ASP A 15 -7.81 17.12 -2.82
C ASP A 15 -6.37 16.98 -3.38
N THR A 16 -5.37 16.86 -2.50
CA THR A 16 -3.95 16.70 -2.91
C THR A 16 -3.74 15.38 -3.61
N VAL A 17 -4.25 14.27 -3.07
CA VAL A 17 -4.14 12.94 -3.70
C VAL A 17 -4.76 12.97 -5.11
N GLN A 18 -5.98 13.51 -5.25
CA GLN A 18 -6.66 13.62 -6.55
C GLN A 18 -5.86 14.45 -7.55
N ARG A 19 -5.34 15.62 -7.12
CA ARG A 19 -4.55 16.51 -7.99
C ARG A 19 -3.25 15.88 -8.44
N LEU A 20 -2.49 15.28 -7.53
CA LEU A 20 -1.22 14.63 -7.88
C LEU A 20 -1.44 13.47 -8.85
N TYR A 21 -2.50 12.67 -8.64
CA TYR A 21 -2.84 11.61 -9.58
C TYR A 21 -3.20 12.17 -10.95
N ALA A 22 -4.04 13.21 -11.00
CA ALA A 22 -4.45 13.86 -12.26
C ALA A 22 -3.26 14.52 -13.01
N MET A 23 -2.21 14.93 -12.28
CA MET A 23 -0.96 15.45 -12.85
C MET A 23 -0.02 14.35 -13.37
N GLY A 24 -0.37 13.06 -13.20
CA GLY A 24 0.44 11.93 -13.65
C GLY A 24 1.58 11.51 -12.71
N PHE A 25 1.57 11.99 -11.46
CA PHE A 25 2.53 11.51 -10.47
C PHE A 25 2.24 10.05 -10.08
N TRP A 26 3.30 9.27 -9.88
CA TRP A 26 3.20 7.99 -9.20
C TRP A 26 2.90 8.22 -7.72
N LEU A 27 1.83 7.64 -7.23
CA LEU A 27 1.39 7.77 -5.84
C LEU A 27 1.30 6.40 -5.18
N GLU A 28 1.74 6.34 -3.94
CA GLU A 28 1.46 5.24 -3.02
C GLU A 28 0.89 5.84 -1.73
N ILE A 29 -0.17 5.24 -1.21
CA ILE A 29 -0.84 5.75 -0.02
C ILE A 29 -0.54 4.84 1.16
N VAL A 30 -0.11 5.45 2.26
CA VAL A 30 0.20 4.75 3.51
C VAL A 30 -0.81 5.16 4.58
N THR A 31 -1.43 4.18 5.22
CA THR A 31 -2.29 4.39 6.38
C THR A 31 -1.71 3.67 7.59
N LEU A 32 -1.26 4.44 8.58
CA LEU A 32 -0.93 3.88 9.89
C LEU A 32 -2.23 3.53 10.60
N VAL A 33 -2.50 2.25 10.77
CA VAL A 33 -3.72 1.76 11.42
C VAL A 33 -3.52 1.77 12.93
N ILE A 34 -4.28 2.61 13.63
CA ILE A 34 -4.14 2.85 15.08
C ILE A 34 -5.41 2.35 15.76
N PRO A 35 -5.32 1.36 16.70
CA PRO A 35 -6.47 0.82 17.41
C PRO A 35 -7.30 1.88 18.11
N GLY A 36 -8.62 1.82 17.96
CA GLY A 36 -9.56 2.78 18.55
C GLY A 36 -9.52 4.20 17.98
N PHE A 37 -8.67 4.43 16.96
CA PHE A 37 -8.54 5.75 16.34
C PHE A 37 -9.05 5.77 14.90
N ASN A 38 -8.54 4.89 14.02
CA ASN A 38 -8.89 4.81 12.60
C ASN A 38 -8.93 3.36 12.09
N ASP A 39 -9.16 2.39 12.96
CA ASP A 39 -9.18 0.96 12.65
C ASP A 39 -10.59 0.37 12.49
N SER A 40 -11.63 1.22 12.46
CA SER A 40 -12.98 0.74 12.19
C SER A 40 -13.13 0.30 10.73
N ASP A 41 -13.96 -0.71 10.49
CA ASP A 41 -14.25 -1.21 9.14
C ASP A 41 -14.82 -0.11 8.24
N GLU A 42 -15.59 0.80 8.80
CA GLU A 42 -16.18 1.94 8.09
C GLU A 42 -15.10 2.90 7.59
N GLU A 43 -14.19 3.34 8.47
CA GLU A 43 -13.09 4.26 8.08
C GLU A 43 -12.14 3.62 7.07
N LEU A 44 -11.77 2.36 7.28
CA LEU A 44 -10.90 1.62 6.36
C LEU A 44 -11.56 1.45 4.98
N ARG A 45 -12.87 1.16 4.95
CA ARG A 45 -13.65 1.07 3.72
C ARG A 45 -13.76 2.42 3.01
N ASP A 46 -14.00 3.49 3.74
CA ASP A 46 -14.06 4.85 3.18
C ASP A 46 -12.75 5.23 2.50
N ILE A 47 -11.60 4.89 3.10
CA ILE A 47 -10.27 5.13 2.52
C ILE A 47 -10.11 4.31 1.23
N ALA A 48 -10.38 3.01 1.31
CA ALA A 48 -10.22 2.11 0.16
C ALA A 48 -11.12 2.52 -1.02
N GLN A 49 -12.39 2.85 -0.76
CA GLN A 49 -13.33 3.34 -1.78
C GLN A 49 -12.90 4.67 -2.37
N PHE A 50 -12.37 5.59 -1.55
CA PHE A 50 -11.84 6.86 -2.05
C PHE A 50 -10.71 6.61 -3.05
N LEU A 51 -9.76 5.73 -2.72
CA LEU A 51 -8.64 5.39 -3.59
C LEU A 51 -9.12 4.66 -4.87
N ALA A 52 -9.98 3.65 -4.72
CA ALA A 52 -10.51 2.88 -5.85
C ALA A 52 -11.29 3.75 -6.86
N ARG A 53 -11.99 4.80 -6.38
CA ARG A 53 -12.66 5.78 -7.27
C ARG A 53 -11.69 6.64 -8.08
N ILE A 54 -10.48 6.87 -7.59
CA ILE A 54 -9.43 7.59 -8.35
C ILE A 54 -8.79 6.62 -9.32
N SER A 55 -8.27 5.52 -8.80
CA SER A 55 -7.74 4.39 -9.57
C SER A 55 -7.61 3.15 -8.69
N PRO A 56 -8.05 1.98 -9.14
CA PRO A 56 -7.82 0.72 -8.44
C PRO A 56 -6.33 0.35 -8.39
N ASP A 57 -5.51 1.01 -9.17
CA ASP A 57 -4.07 0.72 -9.31
C ASP A 57 -3.18 1.55 -8.37
N ILE A 58 -3.76 2.45 -7.55
CA ILE A 58 -3.01 3.14 -6.50
C ILE A 58 -2.64 2.14 -5.41
N PRO A 59 -1.36 1.89 -5.13
CA PRO A 59 -0.97 1.01 -4.03
C PRO A 59 -1.38 1.59 -2.68
N TRP A 60 -2.01 0.76 -1.86
CA TRP A 60 -2.38 1.10 -0.50
C TRP A 60 -1.63 0.25 0.50
N HIS A 61 -0.84 0.89 1.34
CA HIS A 61 -0.07 0.27 2.40
C HIS A 61 -0.79 0.50 3.74
N VAL A 62 -1.34 -0.54 4.33
CA VAL A 62 -1.82 -0.54 5.71
C VAL A 62 -0.67 -0.96 6.61
N THR A 63 -0.28 -0.11 7.55
CA THR A 63 0.88 -0.35 8.40
C THR A 63 0.49 -0.39 9.87
N ALA A 64 1.14 -1.30 10.61
CA ALA A 64 0.87 -1.45 12.04
C ALA A 64 1.48 -0.29 12.83
N PHE A 65 0.68 0.27 13.73
CA PHE A 65 1.16 1.16 14.78
C PHE A 65 1.81 0.36 15.91
N HIS A 66 2.87 0.89 16.47
CA HIS A 66 3.44 0.45 17.74
C HIS A 66 3.62 1.66 18.67
N GLN A 67 3.49 1.40 19.96
CA GLN A 67 3.70 2.42 20.99
C GLN A 67 5.15 2.90 20.95
N ASP A 68 5.34 4.22 20.94
CA ASP A 68 6.65 4.85 20.96
C ASP A 68 6.59 6.25 21.57
N TYR A 69 7.71 6.68 22.12
CA TYR A 69 7.88 8.00 22.75
C TYR A 69 6.74 8.32 23.74
N LYS A 70 5.96 9.37 23.47
CA LYS A 70 4.86 9.82 24.31
C LYS A 70 3.51 9.16 23.99
N MET A 71 3.45 8.34 22.94
CA MET A 71 2.22 7.69 22.51
C MET A 71 2.14 6.27 23.08
N THR A 72 1.78 6.19 24.36
CA THR A 72 1.68 4.94 25.13
C THR A 72 0.24 4.40 25.23
N ASP A 73 -0.71 5.12 24.68
CA ASP A 73 -2.13 4.78 24.57
C ASP A 73 -2.56 5.19 23.16
N PRO A 74 -2.91 4.32 22.26
CA PRO A 74 -3.51 2.99 22.33
C PRO A 74 -2.50 1.81 22.28
N ASP A 75 -3.03 0.58 22.33
CA ASP A 75 -2.24 -0.64 22.14
C ASP A 75 -1.63 -0.75 20.72
N ASN A 76 -0.60 -1.58 20.59
CA ASN A 76 -0.03 -1.92 19.30
C ASN A 76 -1.07 -2.56 18.37
N THR A 77 -1.01 -2.27 17.08
CA THR A 77 -1.91 -2.87 16.09
C THR A 77 -1.69 -4.38 16.02
N SER A 78 -2.77 -5.13 16.22
CA SER A 78 -2.72 -6.59 16.11
C SER A 78 -2.56 -7.03 14.64
N ILE A 79 -1.98 -8.22 14.44
CA ILE A 79 -1.91 -8.84 13.11
C ILE A 79 -3.31 -8.98 12.51
N ALA A 80 -4.29 -9.41 13.31
CA ALA A 80 -5.67 -9.60 12.86
C ALA A 80 -6.30 -8.29 12.35
N THR A 81 -6.08 -7.17 13.07
CA THR A 81 -6.55 -5.85 12.65
C THR A 81 -5.92 -5.43 11.33
N LEU A 82 -4.60 -5.65 11.18
CA LEU A 82 -3.89 -5.27 9.96
C LEU A 82 -4.32 -6.10 8.75
N LEU A 83 -4.47 -7.42 8.92
CA LEU A 83 -4.95 -8.31 7.86
C LEU A 83 -6.38 -7.96 7.44
N ARG A 84 -7.27 -7.69 8.39
CA ARG A 84 -8.63 -7.21 8.13
C ARG A 84 -8.63 -5.92 7.30
N ALA A 85 -7.76 -4.96 7.64
CA ALA A 85 -7.62 -3.72 6.87
C ALA A 85 -7.20 -4.01 5.41
N ALA A 86 -6.25 -4.92 5.20
CA ALA A 86 -5.81 -5.32 3.86
C ALA A 86 -6.93 -6.04 3.08
N GLU A 87 -7.69 -6.92 3.73
CA GLU A 87 -8.84 -7.62 3.12
C GLU A 87 -9.93 -6.63 2.70
N ILE A 88 -10.21 -5.61 3.51
CA ILE A 88 -11.14 -4.53 3.16
C ILE A 88 -10.66 -3.83 1.88
N GLY A 89 -9.38 -3.45 1.81
CA GLY A 89 -8.82 -2.83 0.61
C GLY A 89 -9.02 -3.65 -0.66
N LYS A 90 -8.77 -4.96 -0.58
CA LYS A 90 -9.02 -5.89 -1.71
C LYS A 90 -10.49 -6.00 -2.06
N SER A 91 -11.39 -6.10 -1.06
CA SER A 91 -12.83 -6.22 -1.28
C SER A 91 -13.44 -4.96 -1.92
N GLU A 92 -12.87 -3.78 -1.66
CA GLU A 92 -13.27 -2.51 -2.28
C GLU A 92 -12.64 -2.27 -3.67
N GLY A 93 -11.92 -3.27 -4.21
CA GLY A 93 -11.46 -3.29 -5.59
C GLY A 93 -10.05 -2.75 -5.83
N LEU A 94 -9.26 -2.50 -4.80
CA LEU A 94 -7.86 -2.12 -4.99
C LEU A 94 -7.02 -3.31 -5.50
N ASN A 95 -6.24 -3.09 -6.55
CA ASN A 95 -5.38 -4.10 -7.15
C ASN A 95 -4.13 -4.38 -6.29
N PHE A 96 -3.60 -3.36 -5.63
CA PHE A 96 -2.35 -3.43 -4.88
C PHE A 96 -2.57 -2.99 -3.44
N VAL A 97 -2.65 -3.95 -2.53
CA VAL A 97 -2.79 -3.71 -1.09
C VAL A 97 -1.70 -4.46 -0.37
N TYR A 98 -1.00 -3.77 0.50
CA TYR A 98 0.12 -4.31 1.27
C TYR A 98 -0.11 -4.11 2.77
N ALA A 99 0.22 -5.12 3.56
CA ALA A 99 0.29 -5.00 5.01
C ALA A 99 1.76 -4.90 5.43
N GLY A 100 2.08 -3.89 6.22
CA GLY A 100 3.47 -3.58 6.55
C GLY A 100 3.72 -3.30 8.04
N ASN A 101 4.98 -3.08 8.38
CA ASN A 101 5.48 -2.81 9.71
C ASN A 101 5.34 -3.98 10.72
N LEU A 102 5.05 -5.18 10.20
CA LEU A 102 5.09 -6.46 10.93
C LEU A 102 5.76 -7.51 10.04
N PRO A 103 7.07 -7.38 9.74
CA PRO A 103 7.75 -8.20 8.75
C PRO A 103 7.64 -9.69 9.07
N SER A 104 7.36 -10.50 8.05
CA SER A 104 7.18 -11.96 8.12
C SER A 104 5.99 -12.43 8.99
N ARG A 105 5.12 -11.52 9.44
CA ARG A 105 3.97 -11.85 10.28
C ARG A 105 2.62 -11.68 9.58
N VAL A 106 2.63 -11.06 8.42
CA VAL A 106 1.42 -10.77 7.63
C VAL A 106 1.25 -11.70 6.42
N GLY A 107 2.04 -12.76 6.36
CA GLY A 107 1.98 -13.75 5.28
C GLY A 107 2.25 -13.13 3.92
N ASN A 108 1.42 -13.47 2.95
CA ASN A 108 1.59 -13.05 1.56
C ASN A 108 1.21 -11.59 1.27
N TRP A 109 0.78 -10.81 2.26
CA TRP A 109 0.40 -9.41 2.07
C TRP A 109 1.59 -8.45 1.89
N GLU A 110 2.83 -8.95 2.00
CA GLU A 110 4.02 -8.20 1.61
C GLU A 110 4.33 -8.31 0.11
N ASN A 111 3.78 -9.33 -0.57
CA ASN A 111 4.06 -9.65 -1.96
C ASN A 111 3.23 -8.81 -2.95
N THR A 112 3.76 -8.65 -4.16
CA THR A 112 3.01 -8.06 -5.28
C THR A 112 2.47 -9.15 -6.19
N TYR A 113 1.18 -9.08 -6.48
CA TYR A 113 0.48 -10.02 -7.36
C TYR A 113 0.00 -9.34 -8.63
N CYS A 114 -0.01 -10.09 -9.73
CA CYS A 114 -0.61 -9.64 -10.97
C CYS A 114 -2.14 -9.52 -10.81
N PRO A 115 -2.75 -8.35 -11.05
CA PRO A 115 -4.19 -8.21 -10.95
C PRO A 115 -4.96 -8.90 -12.10
N GLY A 116 -4.27 -9.43 -13.09
CA GLY A 116 -4.88 -10.16 -14.21
C GLY A 116 -4.90 -11.67 -14.03
N CYS A 117 -3.84 -12.27 -13.48
CA CYS A 117 -3.71 -13.72 -13.38
C CYS A 117 -3.30 -14.21 -11.98
N SER A 118 -3.19 -13.30 -11.00
CA SER A 118 -2.81 -13.59 -9.62
C SER A 118 -1.41 -14.20 -9.44
N ALA A 119 -0.57 -14.21 -10.47
CA ALA A 119 0.80 -14.66 -10.36
C ALA A 119 1.58 -13.77 -9.39
N VAL A 120 2.46 -14.35 -8.58
CA VAL A 120 3.39 -13.61 -7.75
C VAL A 120 4.40 -12.89 -8.65
N LEU A 121 4.47 -11.58 -8.54
CA LEU A 121 5.38 -10.73 -9.34
C LEU A 121 6.60 -10.29 -8.54
N VAL A 122 6.39 -9.96 -7.26
CA VAL A 122 7.48 -9.59 -6.35
C VAL A 122 7.25 -10.29 -5.02
N GLU A 123 8.23 -11.03 -4.57
CA GLU A 123 8.26 -11.64 -3.24
C GLU A 123 9.09 -10.78 -2.31
N ARG A 124 8.53 -10.50 -1.12
CA ARG A 124 9.17 -9.64 -0.12
C ARG A 124 9.06 -10.22 1.29
N HIS A 125 10.09 -9.93 2.08
CA HIS A 125 10.07 -10.06 3.54
C HIS A 125 10.54 -8.72 4.14
N GLY A 126 9.60 -7.91 4.59
CA GLY A 126 9.87 -6.53 4.99
C GLY A 126 10.44 -5.71 3.83
N TYR A 127 11.65 -5.18 4.00
CA TYR A 127 12.34 -4.41 2.96
C TYR A 127 13.18 -5.25 1.98
N ARG A 128 13.36 -6.54 2.27
CA ARG A 128 14.13 -7.43 1.39
C ARG A 128 13.26 -7.94 0.26
N ILE A 129 13.72 -7.75 -0.97
CA ILE A 129 13.13 -8.34 -2.17
C ILE A 129 13.84 -9.68 -2.42
N ASP A 130 13.10 -10.78 -2.34
CA ASP A 130 13.64 -12.13 -2.59
C ASP A 130 13.56 -12.47 -4.09
N SER A 131 12.50 -12.04 -4.77
CA SER A 131 12.39 -12.19 -6.22
C SER A 131 11.59 -11.05 -6.86
N CYS A 132 11.93 -10.71 -8.12
CA CYS A 132 11.15 -9.81 -8.96
C CYS A 132 11.03 -10.40 -10.37
N ARG A 133 9.82 -10.75 -10.76
CA ARG A 133 9.53 -11.39 -12.05
C ARG A 133 9.04 -10.42 -13.12
N ILE A 134 8.75 -9.15 -12.76
CA ILE A 134 8.28 -8.15 -13.72
C ILE A 134 9.33 -7.93 -14.80
N ARG A 135 8.89 -7.92 -16.07
CA ARG A 135 9.73 -7.69 -17.25
C ARG A 135 9.17 -6.53 -18.05
N ASP A 136 9.98 -5.50 -18.25
CA ASP A 136 9.59 -4.29 -18.99
C ASP A 136 8.21 -3.73 -18.57
N GLY A 137 7.96 -3.70 -17.24
CA GLY A 137 6.71 -3.24 -16.67
C GLY A 137 5.51 -4.16 -16.92
N ARG A 138 5.74 -5.45 -17.24
CA ARG A 138 4.69 -6.41 -17.56
C ARG A 138 4.79 -7.69 -16.73
N CYS A 139 3.62 -8.30 -16.53
CA CYS A 139 3.54 -9.66 -15.97
C CYS A 139 4.08 -10.67 -17.00
N PRO A 140 5.05 -11.52 -16.64
CA PRO A 140 5.62 -12.50 -17.56
C PRO A 140 4.65 -13.60 -17.96
N ASP A 141 3.60 -13.86 -17.13
CA ASP A 141 2.69 -15.00 -17.33
C ASP A 141 1.50 -14.62 -18.21
N CYS A 142 0.96 -13.39 -18.13
CA CYS A 142 -0.21 -12.96 -18.89
C CYS A 142 -0.01 -11.70 -19.76
N GLY A 143 1.16 -11.08 -19.71
CA GLY A 143 1.49 -9.89 -20.50
C GLY A 143 0.84 -8.59 -20.00
N ARG A 144 0.00 -8.62 -18.93
CA ARG A 144 -0.64 -7.41 -18.41
C ARG A 144 0.39 -6.38 -17.97
N ALA A 145 0.19 -5.12 -18.38
CA ALA A 145 1.00 -4.01 -17.88
C ALA A 145 0.77 -3.85 -16.37
N ILE A 146 1.86 -3.70 -15.64
CA ILE A 146 1.87 -3.49 -14.20
C ILE A 146 2.14 -2.02 -13.94
N PRO A 147 1.25 -1.30 -13.26
CA PRO A 147 1.47 0.09 -12.91
C PRO A 147 2.76 0.28 -12.10
N GLY A 148 3.53 1.30 -12.43
CA GLY A 148 4.80 1.60 -11.78
C GLY A 148 5.74 2.41 -12.67
N ILE A 149 6.87 2.82 -12.12
CA ILE A 149 7.97 3.45 -12.86
C ILE A 149 9.04 2.40 -13.06
N TRP A 150 9.13 1.83 -14.25
CA TRP A 150 9.98 0.67 -14.56
C TRP A 150 11.26 1.02 -15.31
N THR A 151 11.33 2.22 -15.87
CA THR A 151 12.52 2.72 -16.56
C THR A 151 12.97 4.03 -15.93
N ARG A 152 14.24 4.11 -15.59
CA ARG A 152 14.91 5.36 -15.31
C ARG A 152 15.82 5.68 -16.48
N PRO A 153 15.41 6.53 -17.42
CA PRO A 153 16.20 6.80 -18.62
C PRO A 153 17.57 7.42 -18.32
N ASP A 154 17.78 7.93 -17.12
CA ASP A 154 18.94 8.74 -16.75
C ASP A 154 19.91 8.08 -15.74
N LEU A 155 19.68 6.82 -15.38
CA LEU A 155 20.63 6.09 -14.54
C LEU A 155 21.37 5.03 -15.38
N PRO A 156 22.72 4.94 -15.25
CA PRO A 156 23.45 3.83 -15.83
C PRO A 156 22.91 2.51 -15.27
N ALA A 157 22.89 1.47 -16.10
CA ALA A 157 22.48 0.13 -15.68
C ALA A 157 23.28 -0.27 -14.43
N ASP A 158 22.61 -0.87 -13.45
CA ASP A 158 23.29 -1.42 -12.27
C ASP A 158 24.43 -2.34 -12.73
N PRO A 159 25.62 -2.23 -12.10
CA PRO A 159 26.72 -3.11 -12.43
C PRO A 159 26.30 -4.56 -12.16
N PRO A 160 26.75 -5.53 -12.97
CA PRO A 160 26.41 -6.93 -12.76
C PRO A 160 26.83 -7.33 -11.36
N SER A 161 25.91 -7.90 -10.61
CA SER A 161 26.17 -8.49 -9.29
C SER A 161 27.19 -9.63 -9.43
N ASN A 162 28.35 -9.43 -8.78
CA ASN A 162 29.37 -10.48 -8.62
C ASN A 162 28.87 -11.61 -7.73
#